data_b558e2b708fc9fa29a24e86857940e2a
#
_entry.id   b558e2b708fc9fa29a24e86857940e2a
#
_cell.length_a   1.000
_cell.length_b   1.000
_cell.length_c   1.000
_cell.angle_alpha   90.00
_cell.angle_beta   90.00
_cell.angle_gamma   90.00
#
_symmetry.space_group_name_H-M   'P 1'
#
loop_
_entity.id
_entity.type
_entity.pdbx_description
1 polymer ?
#
loop_
_entity_poly.entity_id
_entity_poly.type
_entity_poly.pdbx_seq_one_letter_code
_entity_poly.pdbx_strand_id
1 'polypeptide(L)'
;MKIFITFGAGGQKYIDAGKRLVQQAKTTGYFDKTIFYGEEYLKNDKDFWNKHSDFILNNKRGYGYWIWKPYIIKKTMENMKEGDILLYLDCGCEIGEGNGRYGKNHHSNMLDFFEYVKNDKIIGSYTCVEKDWNKMDLLMHFDMQNDDSINESQHQGGTLMLYVCEKTEWLVNLWYNTGCNYHLIDDSPSVNPNLSCFKEHRHDQSIFSLLTKKYKIFSKKSLRSKNGQVGCVHVLRNKSGNSKLS
;
A
#
# COMPACT_ATOMS: atom_id res chain seq x y z
N MET A 1 -17.17 -9.92 -4.73
CA MET A 1 -16.07 -10.03 -5.71
C MET A 1 -14.73 -9.79 -5.01
N LYS A 2 -13.67 -10.45 -5.48
CA LYS A 2 -12.30 -10.23 -4.95
C LYS A 2 -11.41 -9.75 -6.11
N ILE A 3 -10.81 -8.57 -5.96
CA ILE A 3 -9.93 -7.99 -6.99
C ILE A 3 -8.52 -7.89 -6.43
N PHE A 4 -7.55 -8.31 -7.23
CA PHE A 4 -6.13 -8.09 -6.98
C PHE A 4 -5.60 -7.00 -7.91
N ILE A 5 -4.83 -6.06 -7.37
CA ILE A 5 -4.14 -5.03 -8.15
C ILE A 5 -2.69 -4.86 -7.74
N THR A 6 -1.85 -4.50 -8.70
CA THR A 6 -0.48 -4.04 -8.47
C THR A 6 -0.09 -2.98 -9.50
N PHE A 7 1.00 -2.27 -9.26
CA PHE A 7 1.50 -1.23 -10.14
C PHE A 7 2.99 -1.40 -10.44
N GLY A 8 3.38 -1.04 -11.67
CA GLY A 8 4.78 -1.01 -12.08
C GLY A 8 5.05 0.05 -13.14
N ALA A 9 5.89 1.05 -12.79
CA ALA A 9 6.32 2.12 -13.68
C ALA A 9 7.75 2.59 -13.33
N GLY A 10 8.32 3.48 -14.14
CA GLY A 10 9.64 4.06 -13.88
C GLY A 10 10.80 3.10 -14.19
N GLY A 11 10.57 2.04 -14.94
CA GLY A 11 11.61 1.13 -15.44
C GLY A 11 11.13 -0.30 -15.63
N GLN A 12 11.72 -0.99 -16.61
CA GLN A 12 11.31 -2.34 -17.05
C GLN A 12 11.23 -3.36 -15.90
N LYS A 13 12.18 -3.33 -14.96
CA LYS A 13 12.20 -4.22 -13.80
C LYS A 13 10.93 -4.17 -12.93
N TYR A 14 10.29 -3.00 -12.82
CA TYR A 14 9.04 -2.86 -12.06
C TYR A 14 7.85 -3.38 -12.84
N ILE A 15 7.88 -3.23 -14.18
CA ILE A 15 6.88 -3.78 -15.08
C ILE A 15 6.92 -5.31 -15.03
N ASP A 16 8.10 -5.91 -15.14
CA ASP A 16 8.30 -7.36 -15.10
C ASP A 16 7.88 -7.95 -13.76
N ALA A 17 8.26 -7.29 -12.66
CA ALA A 17 7.85 -7.69 -11.31
C ALA A 17 6.32 -7.62 -11.13
N GLY A 18 5.68 -6.58 -11.62
CA GLY A 18 4.22 -6.44 -11.55
C GLY A 18 3.49 -7.50 -12.38
N LYS A 19 3.97 -7.78 -13.62
CA LYS A 19 3.42 -8.85 -14.47
C LYS A 19 3.57 -10.22 -13.82
N ARG A 20 4.75 -10.53 -13.24
CA ARG A 20 4.96 -11.75 -12.46
C ARG A 20 3.93 -11.86 -11.33
N LEU A 21 3.75 -10.80 -10.53
CA LEU A 21 2.88 -10.82 -9.37
C LEU A 21 1.40 -11.01 -9.77
N VAL A 22 0.96 -10.38 -10.86
CA VAL A 22 -0.37 -10.63 -11.44
C VAL A 22 -0.54 -12.08 -11.86
N GLN A 23 0.49 -12.68 -12.49
CA GLN A 23 0.43 -14.09 -12.87
C GLN A 23 0.36 -15.00 -11.65
N GLN A 24 1.12 -14.72 -10.60
CA GLN A 24 1.04 -15.44 -9.33
C GLN A 24 -0.37 -15.35 -8.73
N ALA A 25 -0.94 -14.13 -8.64
CA ALA A 25 -2.30 -13.94 -8.14
C ALA A 25 -3.34 -14.72 -8.97
N LYS A 26 -3.20 -14.74 -10.29
CA LYS A 26 -4.05 -15.51 -11.21
C LYS A 26 -3.98 -17.00 -10.94
N THR A 27 -2.77 -17.54 -10.76
CA THR A 27 -2.54 -18.97 -10.52
C THR A 27 -3.17 -19.45 -9.21
N THR A 28 -3.35 -18.57 -8.21
CA THR A 28 -4.01 -18.96 -6.95
C THR A 28 -5.49 -19.29 -7.10
N GLY A 29 -6.16 -18.75 -8.12
CA GLY A 29 -7.60 -18.94 -8.33
C GLY A 29 -8.50 -18.20 -7.33
N TYR A 30 -7.96 -17.34 -6.45
CA TYR A 30 -8.74 -16.67 -5.41
C TYR A 30 -9.41 -15.39 -5.84
N PHE A 31 -8.96 -14.78 -6.94
CA PHE A 31 -9.42 -13.47 -7.38
C PHE A 31 -10.28 -13.58 -8.62
N ASP A 32 -11.44 -12.94 -8.58
CA ASP A 32 -12.33 -12.83 -9.73
C ASP A 32 -11.70 -11.97 -10.84
N LYS A 33 -10.82 -11.03 -10.44
CA LYS A 33 -10.10 -10.15 -11.36
C LYS A 33 -8.70 -9.85 -10.83
N THR A 34 -7.70 -9.86 -11.73
CA THR A 34 -6.33 -9.47 -11.43
C THR A 34 -5.87 -8.40 -12.42
N ILE A 35 -5.37 -7.27 -11.93
CA ILE A 35 -5.07 -6.11 -12.76
C ILE A 35 -3.62 -5.67 -12.53
N PHE A 36 -2.88 -5.50 -13.63
CA PHE A 36 -1.63 -4.78 -13.65
C PHE A 36 -1.89 -3.34 -14.11
N TYR A 37 -1.60 -2.38 -13.27
CA TYR A 37 -1.57 -0.98 -13.63
C TYR A 37 -0.15 -0.56 -14.00
N GLY A 38 0.00 0.07 -15.15
CA GLY A 38 1.25 0.65 -15.62
C GLY A 38 1.15 2.16 -15.77
N GLU A 39 2.23 2.74 -16.27
CA GLU A 39 2.33 4.18 -16.53
C GLU A 39 1.24 4.68 -17.47
N GLU A 40 0.93 3.89 -18.52
CA GLU A 40 -0.08 4.23 -19.51
C GLU A 40 -1.49 4.42 -18.91
N TYR A 41 -1.81 3.66 -17.85
CA TYR A 41 -3.08 3.85 -17.15
C TYR A 41 -3.19 5.26 -16.57
N LEU A 42 -2.10 5.76 -15.96
CA LEU A 42 -2.08 7.10 -15.37
C LEU A 42 -2.07 8.20 -16.44
N LYS A 43 -1.36 8.01 -17.56
CA LYS A 43 -1.29 8.96 -18.68
C LYS A 43 -2.62 9.07 -19.42
N ASN A 44 -3.37 7.99 -19.52
CA ASN A 44 -4.66 7.97 -20.19
C ASN A 44 -5.78 8.61 -19.35
N ASP A 45 -5.62 8.69 -18.04
CA ASP A 45 -6.52 9.46 -17.17
C ASP A 45 -6.08 10.94 -17.18
N LYS A 46 -6.76 11.73 -18.02
CA LYS A 46 -6.39 13.14 -18.24
C LYS A 46 -6.47 13.98 -16.98
N ASP A 47 -7.43 13.74 -16.13
CA ASP A 47 -7.59 14.50 -14.88
C ASP A 47 -6.44 14.26 -13.93
N PHE A 48 -6.03 13.00 -13.78
CA PHE A 48 -4.87 12.64 -12.97
C PHE A 48 -3.57 13.16 -13.61
N TRP A 49 -3.37 12.92 -14.89
CA TRP A 49 -2.11 13.25 -15.56
C TRP A 49 -1.89 14.76 -15.65
N ASN A 50 -2.90 15.53 -16.01
CA ASN A 50 -2.81 17.00 -16.03
C ASN A 50 -2.49 17.60 -14.66
N LYS A 51 -2.98 16.97 -13.59
CA LYS A 51 -2.72 17.43 -12.22
C LYS A 51 -1.34 17.04 -11.70
N HIS A 52 -0.84 15.85 -12.03
CA HIS A 52 0.30 15.24 -11.36
C HIS A 52 1.52 14.99 -12.26
N SER A 53 1.44 15.20 -13.58
CA SER A 53 2.52 14.87 -14.52
C SER A 53 3.83 15.56 -14.16
N ASP A 54 3.80 16.87 -13.92
CA ASP A 54 5.00 17.65 -13.58
C ASP A 54 5.62 17.15 -12.26
N PHE A 55 4.79 16.89 -11.26
CA PHE A 55 5.26 16.34 -9.99
C PHE A 55 5.89 14.95 -10.18
N ILE A 56 5.28 14.07 -10.95
CA ILE A 56 5.79 12.71 -11.22
C ILE A 56 7.09 12.76 -12.03
N LEU A 57 7.15 13.57 -13.08
CA LEU A 57 8.31 13.64 -13.98
C LEU A 57 9.53 14.26 -13.29
N ASN A 58 9.33 15.23 -12.40
CA ASN A 58 10.39 15.86 -11.63
C ASN A 58 10.84 15.04 -10.42
N ASN A 59 10.05 14.07 -9.95
CA ASN A 59 10.32 13.27 -8.78
C ASN A 59 10.38 11.78 -9.11
N LYS A 60 11.58 11.28 -9.48
CA LYS A 60 11.77 9.88 -9.90
C LYS A 60 11.58 8.87 -8.77
N ARG A 61 11.77 9.27 -7.49
CA ARG A 61 11.57 8.41 -6.32
C ARG A 61 10.11 7.97 -6.23
N GLY A 62 9.88 6.65 -6.22
CA GLY A 62 8.53 6.09 -6.15
C GLY A 62 7.60 6.49 -7.31
N TYR A 63 8.16 7.01 -8.43
CA TYR A 63 7.40 7.53 -9.56
C TYR A 63 6.42 8.62 -9.11
N GLY A 64 6.96 9.71 -8.52
CA GLY A 64 6.20 10.80 -7.91
C GLY A 64 5.76 10.47 -6.48
N TYR A 65 6.70 9.98 -5.66
CA TYR A 65 6.47 9.69 -4.24
C TYR A 65 5.23 8.84 -3.95
N TRP A 66 4.90 7.91 -4.87
CA TRP A 66 3.75 7.00 -4.77
C TRP A 66 2.38 7.67 -4.72
N ILE A 67 2.24 8.93 -5.19
CA ILE A 67 0.94 9.65 -5.26
C ILE A 67 -0.11 8.87 -6.06
N TRP A 68 0.32 8.07 -7.02
CA TRP A 68 -0.52 7.21 -7.83
C TRP A 68 -1.18 6.07 -7.05
N LYS A 69 -0.59 5.65 -5.91
CA LYS A 69 -1.07 4.46 -5.18
C LYS A 69 -2.48 4.64 -4.62
N PRO A 70 -2.77 5.65 -3.76
CA PRO A 70 -4.15 5.88 -3.33
C PRO A 70 -5.09 6.16 -4.49
N TYR A 71 -4.59 6.74 -5.58
CA TYR A 71 -5.39 7.00 -6.76
C TYR A 71 -5.87 5.72 -7.47
N ILE A 72 -4.97 4.78 -7.79
CA ILE A 72 -5.37 3.52 -8.45
C ILE A 72 -6.25 2.64 -7.54
N ILE A 73 -6.00 2.66 -6.22
CA ILE A 73 -6.85 1.98 -5.23
C ILE A 73 -8.26 2.59 -5.28
N LYS A 74 -8.38 3.92 -5.18
CA LYS A 74 -9.64 4.64 -5.29
C LYS A 74 -10.37 4.30 -6.59
N LYS A 75 -9.70 4.44 -7.73
CA LYS A 75 -10.29 4.16 -9.06
C LYS A 75 -10.74 2.71 -9.22
N THR A 76 -10.07 1.78 -8.57
CA THR A 76 -10.51 0.39 -8.57
C THR A 76 -11.77 0.23 -7.73
N MET A 77 -11.81 0.84 -6.52
CA MET A 77 -12.95 0.75 -5.61
C MET A 77 -14.21 1.41 -6.20
N GLU A 78 -14.09 2.50 -6.97
CA GLU A 78 -15.22 3.13 -7.69
C GLU A 78 -15.97 2.16 -8.64
N ASN A 79 -15.33 1.07 -9.05
CA ASN A 79 -15.92 0.02 -9.89
C ASN A 79 -16.28 -1.27 -9.11
N MET A 80 -16.25 -1.21 -7.78
CA MET A 80 -16.56 -2.30 -6.88
C MET A 80 -17.84 -1.98 -6.11
N LYS A 81 -18.40 -2.99 -5.46
CA LYS A 81 -19.63 -2.84 -4.65
C LYS A 81 -19.28 -3.02 -3.17
N GLU A 82 -20.11 -2.50 -2.30
CA GLU A 82 -20.02 -2.78 -0.88
C GLU A 82 -19.99 -4.30 -0.64
N GLY A 83 -19.06 -4.74 0.19
CA GLY A 83 -18.82 -6.15 0.47
C GLY A 83 -17.74 -6.80 -0.39
N ASP A 84 -17.30 -6.17 -1.47
CA ASP A 84 -16.17 -6.64 -2.27
C ASP A 84 -14.83 -6.49 -1.50
N ILE A 85 -13.82 -7.24 -1.92
CA ILE A 85 -12.49 -7.21 -1.31
C ILE A 85 -11.45 -6.82 -2.35
N LEU A 86 -10.62 -5.83 -2.03
CA LEU A 86 -9.49 -5.40 -2.83
C LEU A 86 -8.18 -5.80 -2.14
N LEU A 87 -7.29 -6.49 -2.84
CA LEU A 87 -5.91 -6.71 -2.42
C LEU A 87 -4.96 -5.89 -3.31
N TYR A 88 -4.28 -4.91 -2.71
CA TYR A 88 -3.16 -4.21 -3.33
C TYR A 88 -1.84 -4.73 -2.77
N LEU A 89 -0.89 -5.04 -3.64
CA LEU A 89 0.49 -5.33 -3.26
C LEU A 89 1.46 -4.55 -4.13
N ASP A 90 2.52 -4.01 -3.52
CA ASP A 90 3.67 -3.51 -4.27
C ASP A 90 4.26 -4.62 -5.14
N CYS A 91 4.69 -4.30 -6.36
CA CYS A 91 5.18 -5.28 -7.34
C CYS A 91 6.37 -6.14 -6.87
N GLY A 92 7.07 -5.69 -5.83
CA GLY A 92 8.14 -6.46 -5.19
C GLY A 92 7.68 -7.57 -4.25
N CYS A 93 6.38 -7.67 -3.98
CA CYS A 93 5.81 -8.79 -3.22
C CYS A 93 5.65 -10.05 -4.08
N GLU A 94 5.33 -11.17 -3.43
CA GLU A 94 4.97 -12.42 -4.08
C GLU A 94 3.79 -13.08 -3.37
N ILE A 95 2.97 -13.80 -4.12
CA ILE A 95 1.84 -14.59 -3.65
C ILE A 95 2.05 -16.03 -4.10
N GLY A 96 1.78 -16.99 -3.23
CA GLY A 96 1.86 -18.41 -3.53
C GLY A 96 2.50 -19.21 -2.41
N GLU A 97 2.48 -20.53 -2.55
CA GLU A 97 3.21 -21.43 -1.65
C GLU A 97 4.71 -21.27 -1.90
N GLY A 98 5.47 -21.15 -0.81
CA GLY A 98 6.91 -21.10 -0.86
C GLY A 98 7.54 -22.43 -0.47
N ASN A 99 8.75 -22.67 -0.95
CA ASN A 99 9.57 -23.81 -0.53
C ASN A 99 10.46 -23.44 0.66
N GLY A 100 10.67 -24.38 1.56
CA GLY A 100 11.58 -24.22 2.70
C GLY A 100 11.23 -23.05 3.61
N ARG A 101 12.08 -22.01 3.66
CA ARG A 101 11.93 -20.87 4.57
C ARG A 101 10.74 -19.95 4.30
N TYR A 102 10.13 -20.03 3.13
CA TYR A 102 8.96 -19.21 2.79
C TYR A 102 7.65 -19.84 3.27
N GLY A 103 7.71 -21.05 3.81
CA GLY A 103 6.57 -21.71 4.44
C GLY A 103 5.56 -22.28 3.45
N LYS A 104 4.81 -23.22 3.97
CA LYS A 104 3.63 -23.82 3.31
C LYS A 104 2.38 -23.20 3.93
N ASN A 105 1.22 -23.46 3.36
CA ASN A 105 -0.11 -23.02 3.86
C ASN A 105 -0.45 -21.52 3.59
N HIS A 106 0.26 -20.80 2.73
CA HIS A 106 -0.12 -19.45 2.35
C HIS A 106 -1.50 -19.37 1.68
N HIS A 107 -1.93 -20.44 1.02
CA HIS A 107 -3.26 -20.53 0.41
C HIS A 107 -4.36 -20.54 1.47
N SER A 108 -4.29 -21.43 2.46
CA SER A 108 -5.31 -21.46 3.53
C SER A 108 -5.36 -20.15 4.29
N ASN A 109 -4.19 -19.54 4.57
CA ASN A 109 -4.10 -18.26 5.22
C ASN A 109 -4.78 -17.13 4.43
N MET A 110 -4.67 -17.12 3.09
CA MET A 110 -5.34 -16.12 2.26
C MET A 110 -6.86 -16.18 2.41
N LEU A 111 -7.44 -17.38 2.49
CA LEU A 111 -8.88 -17.55 2.71
C LEU A 111 -9.31 -16.99 4.08
N ASP A 112 -8.54 -17.26 5.13
CA ASP A 112 -8.79 -16.71 6.46
C ASP A 112 -8.73 -15.19 6.47
N PHE A 113 -7.76 -14.59 5.75
CA PHE A 113 -7.65 -13.14 5.65
C PHE A 113 -8.82 -12.49 4.90
N PHE A 114 -9.40 -13.17 3.92
CA PHE A 114 -10.63 -12.70 3.30
C PHE A 114 -11.83 -12.67 4.28
N GLU A 115 -11.87 -13.59 5.23
CA GLU A 115 -12.90 -13.55 6.29
C GLU A 115 -12.58 -12.46 7.33
N TYR A 116 -11.33 -12.35 7.77
CA TYR A 116 -10.94 -11.34 8.77
C TYR A 116 -11.19 -9.91 8.29
N VAL A 117 -10.90 -9.59 7.02
CA VAL A 117 -11.05 -8.23 6.50
C VAL A 117 -12.48 -7.74 6.50
N LYS A 118 -13.48 -8.63 6.45
CA LYS A 118 -14.90 -8.26 6.54
C LYS A 118 -15.22 -7.55 7.86
N ASN A 119 -14.56 -7.94 8.94
CA ASN A 119 -14.70 -7.32 10.27
C ASN A 119 -13.72 -6.17 10.46
N ASP A 120 -12.44 -6.40 10.15
CA ASP A 120 -11.35 -5.48 10.44
C ASP A 120 -11.27 -4.30 9.45
N LYS A 121 -11.94 -4.39 8.30
CA LYS A 121 -12.04 -3.42 7.20
C LYS A 121 -10.75 -3.19 6.43
N ILE A 122 -9.61 -3.05 7.10
CA ILE A 122 -8.28 -2.92 6.48
C ILE A 122 -7.31 -3.84 7.21
N ILE A 123 -6.62 -4.70 6.45
CA ILE A 123 -5.52 -5.52 6.92
C ILE A 123 -4.30 -5.24 6.04
N GLY A 124 -3.15 -5.03 6.65
CA GLY A 124 -1.89 -4.81 5.92
C GLY A 124 -0.73 -5.45 6.67
N SER A 125 0.39 -4.75 6.70
CA SER A 125 1.59 -5.17 7.43
C SER A 125 2.16 -4.02 8.25
N TYR A 126 3.00 -4.35 9.21
CA TYR A 126 3.67 -3.38 10.08
C TYR A 126 5.14 -3.23 9.70
N THR A 127 5.72 -2.05 9.99
CA THR A 127 7.13 -1.77 9.68
C THR A 127 7.80 -0.99 10.82
N CYS A 128 8.56 0.04 10.53
CA CYS A 128 9.33 0.87 11.47
C CYS A 128 8.43 1.67 12.44
N VAL A 129 9.03 2.27 13.46
CA VAL A 129 8.30 3.12 14.43
C VAL A 129 7.83 4.40 13.76
N GLU A 130 6.58 4.78 13.95
CA GLU A 130 5.90 5.88 13.26
C GLU A 130 6.67 7.21 13.36
N LYS A 131 7.02 7.65 14.57
CA LYS A 131 7.66 8.96 14.83
C LYS A 131 9.01 9.16 14.15
N ASP A 132 9.74 8.07 13.86
CA ASP A 132 11.05 8.12 13.21
C ASP A 132 10.94 8.43 11.71
N TRP A 133 9.75 8.27 11.11
CA TRP A 133 9.53 8.22 9.66
C TRP A 133 8.42 9.14 9.15
N ASN A 134 8.04 10.13 9.97
CA ASN A 134 7.12 11.18 9.54
C ASN A 134 7.73 12.55 9.78
N LYS A 135 7.68 13.41 8.76
CA LYS A 135 8.01 14.80 8.98
C LYS A 135 6.96 15.49 9.88
N MET A 136 7.41 16.47 10.66
CA MET A 136 6.58 17.16 11.65
C MET A 136 5.33 17.78 11.02
N ASP A 137 5.46 18.37 9.83
CA ASP A 137 4.32 19.02 9.17
C ASP A 137 3.17 18.06 8.87
N LEU A 138 3.47 16.78 8.58
CA LEU A 138 2.44 15.77 8.42
C LEU A 138 1.82 15.35 9.75
N LEU A 139 2.61 15.22 10.81
CA LEU A 139 2.10 14.95 12.16
C LEU A 139 1.15 16.06 12.62
N MET A 140 1.55 17.32 12.41
CA MET A 140 0.73 18.50 12.76
C MET A 140 -0.52 18.60 11.89
N HIS A 141 -0.45 18.28 10.59
CA HIS A 141 -1.62 18.26 9.71
C HIS A 141 -2.72 17.32 10.23
N PHE A 142 -2.34 16.25 10.92
CA PHE A 142 -3.28 15.32 11.53
C PHE A 142 -3.50 15.53 13.03
N ASP A 143 -2.92 16.56 13.65
CA ASP A 143 -2.93 16.79 15.11
C ASP A 143 -2.39 15.58 15.92
N MET A 144 -1.38 14.91 15.38
CA MET A 144 -0.84 13.66 15.95
C MET A 144 0.57 13.82 16.54
N GLN A 145 1.13 15.02 16.59
CA GLN A 145 2.50 15.26 17.05
C GLN A 145 2.73 14.85 18.53
N ASN A 146 1.67 14.78 19.33
CA ASN A 146 1.68 14.37 20.73
C ASN A 146 0.82 13.11 20.98
N ASP A 147 0.38 12.41 19.96
CA ASP A 147 -0.43 11.20 20.09
C ASP A 147 0.45 9.99 20.39
N ASP A 148 0.07 9.19 21.40
CA ASP A 148 0.86 8.01 21.81
C ASP A 148 1.04 6.98 20.70
N SER A 149 0.14 6.91 19.75
CA SER A 149 0.21 5.97 18.62
C SER A 149 1.40 6.20 17.70
N ILE A 150 2.05 7.38 17.73
CA ILE A 150 3.31 7.61 16.98
C ILE A 150 4.50 6.83 17.55
N ASN A 151 4.40 6.29 18.77
CA ASN A 151 5.41 5.39 19.34
C ASN A 151 5.26 3.93 18.85
N GLU A 152 4.16 3.60 18.19
CA GLU A 152 3.90 2.28 17.62
C GLU A 152 4.51 2.09 16.24
N SER A 153 4.42 0.86 15.73
CA SER A 153 4.84 0.54 14.35
C SER A 153 3.95 1.23 13.33
N GLN A 154 4.58 1.73 12.26
CA GLN A 154 3.92 2.29 11.10
C GLN A 154 3.17 1.20 10.31
N HIS A 155 1.99 1.50 9.81
CA HIS A 155 1.24 0.64 8.91
C HIS A 155 1.81 0.75 7.49
N GLN A 156 2.16 -0.40 6.91
CA GLN A 156 2.85 -0.44 5.61
C GLN A 156 1.87 -0.17 4.45
N GLY A 157 2.21 0.80 3.59
CA GLY A 157 1.41 1.13 2.41
C GLY A 157 1.57 0.17 1.21
N GLY A 158 2.47 -0.81 1.31
CA GLY A 158 2.81 -1.72 0.20
C GLY A 158 2.08 -3.08 0.21
N THR A 159 1.27 -3.35 1.24
CA THR A 159 0.51 -4.59 1.39
C THR A 159 -0.82 -4.28 2.06
N LEU A 160 -1.90 -4.20 1.30
CA LEU A 160 -3.20 -3.73 1.77
C LEU A 160 -4.33 -4.61 1.24
N MET A 161 -5.08 -5.20 2.15
CA MET A 161 -6.36 -5.82 1.88
C MET A 161 -7.46 -4.93 2.45
N LEU A 162 -8.41 -4.52 1.60
CA LEU A 162 -9.49 -3.60 1.95
C LEU A 162 -10.84 -4.28 1.69
N TYR A 163 -11.72 -4.21 2.66
CA TYR A 163 -13.13 -4.49 2.48
C TYR A 163 -13.82 -3.23 1.98
N VAL A 164 -14.47 -3.27 0.83
CA VAL A 164 -15.13 -2.11 0.23
C VAL A 164 -16.38 -1.76 1.05
N CYS A 165 -16.38 -0.58 1.61
CA CYS A 165 -17.49 0.04 2.32
C CYS A 165 -17.25 1.55 2.42
N GLU A 166 -18.28 2.31 2.74
CA GLU A 166 -18.23 3.78 2.85
C GLU A 166 -17.01 4.27 3.65
N LYS A 167 -16.70 3.63 4.78
CA LYS A 167 -15.56 4.02 5.65
C LYS A 167 -14.20 3.85 4.96
N THR A 168 -14.00 2.76 4.22
CA THR A 168 -12.74 2.51 3.52
C THR A 168 -12.61 3.36 2.26
N GLU A 169 -13.68 3.59 1.54
CA GLU A 169 -13.73 4.50 0.39
C GLU A 169 -13.42 5.94 0.82
N TRP A 170 -14.04 6.39 1.90
CA TRP A 170 -13.76 7.69 2.50
C TRP A 170 -12.28 7.82 2.91
N LEU A 171 -11.72 6.82 3.58
CA LEU A 171 -10.32 6.85 4.02
C LEU A 171 -9.35 6.88 2.83
N VAL A 172 -9.59 6.09 1.78
CA VAL A 172 -8.76 6.10 0.57
C VAL A 172 -8.86 7.45 -0.15
N ASN A 173 -10.04 8.05 -0.21
CA ASN A 173 -10.22 9.42 -0.73
C ASN A 173 -9.41 10.44 0.08
N LEU A 174 -9.45 10.36 1.40
CA LEU A 174 -8.71 11.27 2.28
C LEU A 174 -7.19 11.07 2.11
N TRP A 175 -6.72 9.82 1.97
CA TRP A 175 -5.31 9.50 1.68
C TRP A 175 -4.85 10.15 0.38
N TYR A 176 -5.61 9.99 -0.70
CA TYR A 176 -5.30 10.63 -1.98
C TYR A 176 -5.31 12.16 -1.88
N ASN A 177 -6.34 12.73 -1.29
CA ASN A 177 -6.48 14.18 -1.17
C ASN A 177 -5.36 14.81 -0.32
N THR A 178 -4.96 14.16 0.77
CA THR A 178 -3.82 14.62 1.58
C THR A 178 -2.52 14.56 0.77
N GLY A 179 -2.29 13.49 -0.01
CA GLY A 179 -1.14 13.38 -0.88
C GLY A 179 -1.09 14.41 -2.01
N CYS A 180 -2.23 15.00 -2.39
CA CYS A 180 -2.28 16.11 -3.34
C CYS A 180 -1.67 17.41 -2.81
N ASN A 181 -1.48 17.55 -1.51
CA ASN A 181 -0.58 18.53 -0.93
C ASN A 181 0.84 17.95 -0.98
N TYR A 182 1.58 18.28 -2.04
CA TYR A 182 2.88 17.66 -2.31
C TYR A 182 3.88 17.83 -1.19
N HIS A 183 3.81 18.94 -0.44
CA HIS A 183 4.65 19.14 0.73
C HIS A 183 4.46 18.06 1.81
N LEU A 184 3.28 17.46 1.91
CA LEU A 184 3.00 16.40 2.89
C LEU A 184 3.43 15.00 2.43
N ILE A 185 3.79 14.83 1.16
CA ILE A 185 4.17 13.52 0.60
C ILE A 185 5.62 13.46 0.12
N ASP A 186 6.23 14.58 -0.24
CA ASP A 186 7.57 14.64 -0.85
C ASP A 186 8.72 14.66 0.16
N ASP A 187 9.96 14.79 -0.36
CA ASP A 187 11.18 14.90 0.44
C ASP A 187 11.56 16.36 0.80
N SER A 188 10.70 17.35 0.53
CA SER A 188 10.97 18.73 0.95
C SER A 188 11.15 18.82 2.47
N PRO A 189 12.06 19.66 2.96
CA PRO A 189 12.25 19.85 4.40
C PRO A 189 10.95 20.25 5.10
N SER A 190 10.72 19.74 6.29
CA SER A 190 9.63 20.18 7.15
C SER A 190 9.81 21.66 7.52
N VAL A 191 8.73 22.44 7.52
CA VAL A 191 8.72 23.84 7.99
C VAL A 191 8.89 23.88 9.50
N ASN A 192 8.20 22.97 10.20
CA ASN A 192 8.31 22.82 11.65
C ASN A 192 9.46 21.87 11.99
N PRO A 193 10.19 22.11 13.11
CA PRO A 193 11.27 21.22 13.54
C PRO A 193 10.79 19.78 13.71
N ASN A 194 11.47 18.84 13.04
CA ASN A 194 11.20 17.41 13.22
C ASN A 194 11.57 16.93 14.62
N LEU A 195 10.98 15.83 15.06
CA LEU A 195 11.39 15.13 16.28
C LEU A 195 12.87 14.73 16.19
N SER A 196 13.58 14.73 17.31
CA SER A 196 15.02 14.40 17.36
C SER A 196 15.33 12.97 16.86
N CYS A 197 14.36 12.07 16.86
CA CYS A 197 14.46 10.71 16.34
C CYS A 197 14.12 10.59 14.84
N PHE A 198 13.70 11.66 14.18
CA PHE A 198 13.33 11.64 12.77
C PHE A 198 14.49 11.20 11.88
N LYS A 199 14.24 10.24 11.00
CA LYS A 199 15.23 9.69 10.06
C LYS A 199 14.91 10.05 8.62
N GLU A 200 13.69 9.80 8.18
CA GLU A 200 13.27 9.99 6.79
C GLU A 200 11.75 9.96 6.70
N HIS A 201 11.18 10.70 5.76
CA HIS A 201 9.75 10.63 5.47
C HIS A 201 9.40 9.41 4.60
N ARG A 202 8.25 8.79 4.85
CA ARG A 202 7.78 7.59 4.12
C ARG A 202 6.61 7.85 3.19
N HIS A 203 6.45 9.10 2.78
CA HIS A 203 5.59 9.52 1.68
C HIS A 203 4.12 9.08 1.83
N ASP A 204 3.59 8.40 0.82
CA ASP A 204 2.24 7.83 0.81
C ASP A 204 1.95 6.93 2.00
N GLN A 205 2.94 6.13 2.42
CA GLN A 205 2.83 5.24 3.58
C GLN A 205 2.66 6.02 4.88
N SER A 206 3.38 7.14 5.05
CA SER A 206 3.25 8.02 6.21
C SER A 206 1.83 8.56 6.34
N ILE A 207 1.26 9.07 5.25
CA ILE A 207 -0.11 9.57 5.21
C ILE A 207 -1.10 8.45 5.55
N PHE A 208 -0.96 7.29 4.89
CA PHE A 208 -1.82 6.12 5.12
C PHE A 208 -1.79 5.66 6.58
N SER A 209 -0.58 5.53 7.14
CA SER A 209 -0.40 5.03 8.51
C SER A 209 -1.02 5.96 9.55
N LEU A 210 -0.78 7.27 9.45
CA LEU A 210 -1.37 8.24 10.37
C LEU A 210 -2.90 8.28 10.25
N LEU A 211 -3.46 8.22 9.04
CA LEU A 211 -4.91 8.14 8.84
C LEU A 211 -5.51 6.91 9.50
N THR A 212 -4.93 5.74 9.28
CA THR A 212 -5.47 4.49 9.83
C THR A 212 -5.36 4.42 11.35
N LYS A 213 -4.35 5.07 11.95
CA LYS A 213 -4.22 5.24 13.41
C LYS A 213 -5.24 6.24 13.94
N LYS A 214 -5.31 7.44 13.36
CA LYS A 214 -6.23 8.49 13.79
C LYS A 214 -7.69 8.00 13.81
N TYR A 215 -8.09 7.25 12.79
CA TYR A 215 -9.46 6.75 12.66
C TYR A 215 -9.66 5.31 13.16
N LYS A 216 -8.62 4.69 13.74
CA LYS A 216 -8.66 3.36 14.36
C LYS A 216 -9.26 2.29 13.42
N ILE A 217 -8.80 2.29 12.17
CA ILE A 217 -9.29 1.41 11.11
C ILE A 217 -8.17 0.55 10.52
N PHE A 218 -7.52 -0.26 11.35
CA PHE A 218 -6.48 -1.18 10.88
C PHE A 218 -6.39 -2.39 11.79
N SER A 219 -6.33 -3.57 11.18
CA SER A 219 -6.24 -4.84 11.91
C SER A 219 -4.90 -5.01 12.62
N LYS A 220 -4.92 -5.64 13.78
CA LYS A 220 -3.71 -6.14 14.45
C LYS A 220 -3.09 -7.35 13.75
N LYS A 221 -3.82 -8.00 12.83
CA LYS A 221 -3.32 -9.09 12.00
C LYS A 221 -2.41 -8.56 10.90
N SER A 222 -1.45 -9.35 10.44
CA SER A 222 -0.52 -8.95 9.40
C SER A 222 -0.60 -9.88 8.20
N LEU A 223 -0.75 -9.30 6.99
CA LEU A 223 -0.70 -10.05 5.73
C LEU A 223 0.68 -10.70 5.51
N ARG A 224 1.73 -10.09 6.06
CA ARG A 224 3.10 -10.58 5.92
C ARG A 224 3.43 -11.64 6.95
N SER A 225 3.93 -12.79 6.50
CA SER A 225 4.60 -13.75 7.40
C SER A 225 5.93 -13.19 7.90
N LYS A 226 6.09 -13.07 9.21
CA LYS A 226 7.32 -12.63 9.85
C LYS A 226 7.41 -13.19 11.27
N ASN A 227 8.56 -13.77 11.64
CA ASN A 227 8.87 -14.19 13.02
C ASN A 227 7.77 -15.05 13.69
N GLY A 228 7.29 -16.08 12.97
CA GLY A 228 6.24 -16.97 13.49
C GLY A 228 4.81 -16.46 13.37
N GLN A 229 4.60 -15.22 12.92
CA GLN A 229 3.27 -14.76 12.54
C GLN A 229 2.87 -15.35 11.19
N VAL A 230 1.68 -15.89 11.14
CA VAL A 230 1.10 -16.50 9.93
C VAL A 230 0.51 -15.41 9.06
N GLY A 231 1.05 -15.23 7.84
CA GLY A 231 0.53 -14.31 6.82
C GLY A 231 0.29 -15.04 5.50
N CYS A 232 -0.23 -14.31 4.53
CA CYS A 232 -0.55 -14.86 3.20
C CYS A 232 0.25 -14.21 2.06
N VAL A 233 1.19 -13.33 2.38
CA VAL A 233 1.97 -12.55 1.41
C VAL A 233 3.46 -12.58 1.77
N HIS A 234 4.31 -12.75 0.75
CA HIS A 234 5.76 -12.67 0.87
C HIS A 234 6.25 -11.28 0.45
N VAL A 235 6.81 -10.51 1.38
CA VAL A 235 7.37 -9.17 1.11
C VAL A 235 8.88 -9.30 0.85
N LEU A 236 9.26 -9.60 -0.38
CA LEU A 236 10.63 -10.00 -0.77
C LEU A 236 11.44 -8.87 -1.42
N ARG A 237 10.80 -7.74 -1.77
CA ARG A 237 11.40 -6.67 -2.60
C ARG A 237 11.98 -7.22 -3.92
N ASN A 238 11.33 -8.23 -4.48
CA ASN A 238 11.73 -8.85 -5.73
C ASN A 238 11.34 -7.97 -6.93
N LYS A 239 12.33 -7.38 -7.57
CA LYS A 239 12.15 -6.50 -8.74
C LYS A 239 12.41 -7.24 -10.07
N SER A 240 12.41 -8.56 -10.09
CA SER A 240 12.60 -9.36 -11.31
C SER A 240 11.28 -9.96 -11.79
N GLY A 241 11.25 -10.40 -13.05
CA GLY A 241 10.15 -11.17 -13.63
C GLY A 241 10.08 -12.62 -13.12
N ASN A 242 11.12 -13.11 -12.42
CA ASN A 242 11.18 -14.47 -11.91
C ASN A 242 10.78 -14.55 -10.43
N SER A 243 10.12 -15.63 -10.03
CA SER A 243 9.78 -15.89 -8.64
C SER A 243 11.01 -16.23 -7.81
N LYS A 244 10.97 -15.88 -6.52
CA LYS A 244 11.91 -16.31 -5.48
C LYS A 244 11.31 -17.38 -4.56
N LEU A 245 10.07 -17.81 -4.81
CA LEU A 245 9.37 -18.83 -4.02
C LEU A 245 9.72 -20.25 -4.45
N SER A 246 10.30 -20.40 -5.64
CA SER A 246 10.76 -21.68 -6.20
C SER A 246 12.13 -22.09 -5.65
#